data_ab3b839fbd4d035b670c52b5bcf69c54
#
_entry.id   ab3b839fbd4d035b670c52b5bcf69c54
#
_cell.length_a   1.000
_cell.length_b   1.000
_cell.length_c   1.000
_cell.angle_alpha   90.00
_cell.angle_beta   90.00
_cell.angle_gamma   90.00
#
_symmetry.space_group_name_H-M   'P 1'
#
loop_
_entity.id
_entity.type
_entity.pdbx_description
1 polymer ?
#
loop_
_entity_poly.entity_id
_entity_poly.type
_entity_poly.pdbx_seq_one_letter_code
_entity_poly.pdbx_strand_id
1 'polypeptide(L)'
;LGLRHLWGSQQNCSTDDYCLDTPRQSTSYSGECPSETVISCGTSDMYSNYMNYTDDACMNIFTQNQKDRMHIVLNHSPRRNTLLQSPALENPILASNDLGIKTISATHLNDCNGFLLPKVIVRNYGTNVIENFIISFFLNDTLIEIIDINGSYQPLAIDTINFKAITLDNFIDPVLNFKIGLVN
;
A
#
# COMPACT_ATOMS: atom_id res chain seq x y z
N LEU A 1 18.38 2.00 -4.89
CA LEU A 1 19.35 0.97 -4.51
C LEU A 1 20.61 0.97 -5.39
N GLY A 2 20.85 2.03 -6.19
CA GLY A 2 22.05 2.20 -6.98
C GLY A 2 22.05 1.46 -8.32
N LEU A 3 20.95 0.90 -8.75
CA LEU A 3 20.80 0.32 -10.07
C LEU A 3 20.51 1.41 -11.11
N ARG A 4 20.90 1.14 -12.34
CA ARG A 4 20.54 1.90 -13.54
C ARG A 4 19.66 1.06 -14.44
N HIS A 5 19.00 1.71 -15.38
CA HIS A 5 18.35 0.99 -16.48
C HIS A 5 19.39 0.26 -17.33
N LEU A 6 19.00 -0.84 -17.96
CA LEU A 6 19.92 -1.72 -18.71
C LEU A 6 20.67 -1.00 -19.84
N TRP A 7 20.07 0.03 -20.43
CA TRP A 7 20.71 0.89 -21.46
C TRP A 7 21.61 1.98 -20.87
N GLY A 8 21.73 2.08 -19.53
CA GLY A 8 22.57 3.07 -18.85
C GLY A 8 22.02 4.49 -18.92
N SER A 9 22.85 5.44 -19.29
CA SER A 9 22.50 6.88 -19.34
C SER A 9 21.89 7.31 -20.69
N GLN A 10 22.03 6.52 -21.73
CA GLN A 10 21.54 6.81 -23.09
C GLN A 10 21.08 5.51 -23.76
N GLN A 11 20.01 5.59 -24.55
CA GLN A 11 19.51 4.45 -25.31
C GLN A 11 20.37 4.20 -26.55
N ASN A 12 21.57 3.67 -26.34
CA ASN A 12 22.52 3.27 -27.38
C ASN A 12 23.40 2.11 -26.90
N CYS A 13 24.15 1.49 -27.80
CA CYS A 13 25.02 0.35 -27.47
C CYS A 13 26.37 0.74 -26.85
N SER A 14 26.63 2.02 -26.61
CA SER A 14 27.89 2.50 -26.03
C SER A 14 27.81 2.67 -24.52
N THR A 15 26.61 2.71 -23.95
CA THR A 15 26.36 2.83 -22.50
C THR A 15 25.71 1.55 -21.96
N ASP A 16 25.89 1.29 -20.67
CA ASP A 16 25.31 0.16 -19.96
C ASP A 16 24.98 0.52 -18.49
N ASP A 17 24.47 -0.43 -17.75
CA ASP A 17 24.10 -0.30 -16.34
C ASP A 17 25.26 -0.59 -15.36
N TYR A 18 26.46 -0.86 -15.88
CA TYR A 18 27.66 -1.30 -15.14
C TYR A 18 27.49 -2.65 -14.40
N CYS A 19 26.62 -3.53 -14.91
CA CYS A 19 26.50 -4.91 -14.49
C CYS A 19 27.01 -5.81 -15.62
N LEU A 20 28.01 -6.63 -15.36
CA LEU A 20 28.69 -7.43 -16.42
C LEU A 20 27.84 -8.59 -16.92
N ASP A 21 26.84 -8.97 -16.16
CA ASP A 21 25.92 -10.09 -16.43
C ASP A 21 24.58 -9.64 -17.01
N THR A 22 24.42 -8.37 -17.32
CA THR A 22 23.34 -7.82 -18.12
C THR A 22 23.80 -7.62 -19.57
N PRO A 23 23.05 -8.06 -20.60
CA PRO A 23 23.38 -7.77 -21.98
C PRO A 23 23.24 -6.27 -22.26
N ARG A 24 24.09 -5.73 -23.10
CA ARG A 24 23.91 -4.36 -23.60
C ARG A 24 22.66 -4.27 -24.45
N GLN A 25 21.86 -3.26 -24.17
CA GLN A 25 20.67 -2.95 -25.00
C GLN A 25 20.55 -1.44 -25.22
N SER A 26 20.04 -1.06 -26.38
CA SER A 26 19.84 0.33 -26.75
C SER A 26 18.37 0.78 -26.64
N THR A 27 17.47 -0.12 -26.29
CA THR A 27 16.02 0.13 -26.34
C THR A 27 15.37 -0.19 -24.99
N SER A 28 14.46 0.66 -24.57
CA SER A 28 13.50 0.35 -23.51
C SER A 28 12.25 -0.27 -24.13
N TYR A 29 11.69 -1.25 -23.45
CA TYR A 29 10.41 -1.83 -23.80
C TYR A 29 9.35 -1.30 -22.84
N SER A 30 8.31 -0.65 -23.37
CA SER A 30 7.20 -0.12 -22.58
C SER A 30 5.92 -0.85 -22.95
N GLY A 31 5.14 -1.25 -21.95
CA GLY A 31 3.88 -1.93 -22.13
C GLY A 31 4.03 -3.45 -22.25
N GLU A 32 3.32 -4.07 -23.17
CA GLU A 32 3.17 -5.53 -23.26
C GLU A 32 4.48 -6.30 -23.32
N CYS A 33 4.43 -7.56 -22.87
CA CYS A 33 5.55 -8.47 -22.95
C CYS A 33 5.91 -8.76 -24.43
N PRO A 34 7.18 -8.61 -24.84
CA PRO A 34 7.61 -9.05 -26.16
C PRO A 34 7.30 -10.53 -26.36
N SER A 35 6.62 -10.86 -27.48
CA SER A 35 6.27 -12.24 -27.87
C SER A 35 7.43 -13.01 -28.45
N GLU A 36 8.50 -12.30 -28.86
CA GLU A 36 9.69 -12.85 -29.51
C GLU A 36 10.96 -12.33 -28.86
N THR A 37 12.07 -13.03 -29.12
CA THR A 37 13.41 -12.58 -28.71
C THR A 37 13.76 -11.27 -29.38
N VAL A 38 14.05 -10.25 -28.62
CA VAL A 38 14.43 -8.93 -29.10
C VAL A 38 15.94 -8.75 -29.00
N ILE A 39 16.55 -8.13 -30.01
CA ILE A 39 18.00 -7.92 -30.09
C ILE A 39 18.24 -6.47 -30.53
N SER A 40 18.88 -5.67 -29.68
CA SER A 40 19.20 -4.28 -30.03
C SER A 40 20.70 -4.00 -30.15
N CYS A 41 21.56 -4.69 -29.42
CA CYS A 41 23.01 -4.49 -29.42
C CYS A 41 23.80 -5.78 -29.78
N GLY A 42 23.21 -6.64 -30.59
CA GLY A 42 23.85 -7.88 -31.04
C GLY A 42 23.71 -9.06 -30.10
N THR A 43 23.06 -8.86 -28.96
CA THR A 43 22.69 -9.89 -27.97
C THR A 43 21.21 -9.81 -27.66
N SER A 44 20.65 -10.89 -27.13
CA SER A 44 19.25 -10.89 -26.68
C SER A 44 19.06 -9.89 -25.54
N ASP A 45 18.11 -8.99 -25.69
CA ASP A 45 17.78 -7.98 -24.68
C ASP A 45 17.04 -8.62 -23.49
N MET A 46 17.35 -8.17 -22.30
CA MET A 46 16.77 -8.69 -21.05
C MET A 46 15.50 -7.89 -20.69
N TYR A 47 14.46 -7.99 -21.50
CA TYR A 47 13.20 -7.28 -21.26
C TYR A 47 12.50 -7.68 -19.95
N SER A 48 12.76 -8.89 -19.43
CA SER A 48 12.17 -9.39 -18.18
C SER A 48 12.87 -8.87 -16.92
N ASN A 49 13.92 -8.05 -17.06
CA ASN A 49 14.63 -7.47 -15.92
C ASN A 49 13.82 -6.31 -15.32
N TYR A 50 13.75 -6.24 -13.98
CA TYR A 50 13.06 -5.16 -13.27
C TYR A 50 13.62 -3.75 -13.54
N MET A 51 14.78 -3.63 -14.20
CA MET A 51 15.36 -2.35 -14.62
C MET A 51 15.02 -1.98 -16.06
N ASN A 52 14.09 -2.69 -16.69
CA ASN A 52 13.46 -2.33 -17.96
C ASN A 52 12.14 -1.55 -17.71
N TYR A 53 11.34 -1.30 -18.76
CA TYR A 53 10.04 -0.61 -18.71
C TYR A 53 8.88 -1.49 -19.22
N THR A 54 9.08 -2.78 -19.30
CA THR A 54 8.02 -3.74 -19.63
C THR A 54 6.95 -3.78 -18.55
N ASP A 55 5.79 -4.32 -18.85
CA ASP A 55 4.73 -4.54 -17.85
C ASP A 55 5.19 -5.47 -16.72
N ASP A 56 4.65 -5.27 -15.53
CA ASP A 56 4.97 -6.06 -14.33
C ASP A 56 4.80 -7.57 -14.56
N ALA A 57 3.85 -7.97 -15.43
CA ALA A 57 3.64 -9.37 -15.80
C ALA A 57 4.86 -10.01 -16.49
N CYS A 58 5.75 -9.21 -17.09
CA CYS A 58 6.95 -9.67 -17.75
C CYS A 58 8.18 -9.69 -16.84
N MET A 59 8.18 -8.82 -15.82
CA MET A 59 9.34 -8.59 -14.97
C MET A 59 9.44 -9.68 -13.90
N ASN A 60 10.55 -10.40 -13.88
CA ASN A 60 10.75 -11.49 -12.94
C ASN A 60 12.20 -11.71 -12.52
N ILE A 61 13.15 -10.86 -12.98
CA ILE A 61 14.58 -11.10 -12.75
C ILE A 61 15.37 -9.86 -12.35
N PHE A 62 16.25 -10.04 -11.38
CA PHE A 62 17.50 -9.29 -11.21
C PHE A 62 18.67 -10.22 -11.44
N THR A 63 19.76 -9.72 -12.03
CA THR A 63 21.01 -10.48 -12.17
C THR A 63 21.80 -10.50 -10.87
N GLN A 64 22.83 -11.37 -10.81
CA GLN A 64 23.68 -11.46 -9.62
C GLN A 64 24.45 -10.15 -9.39
N ASN A 65 25.01 -9.53 -10.44
CA ASN A 65 25.72 -8.25 -10.31
C ASN A 65 24.78 -7.11 -9.85
N GLN A 66 23.54 -7.09 -10.32
CA GLN A 66 22.53 -6.14 -9.84
C GLN A 66 22.24 -6.35 -8.35
N LYS A 67 22.07 -7.59 -7.90
CA LYS A 67 21.89 -7.94 -6.49
C LYS A 67 23.09 -7.50 -5.65
N ASP A 68 24.30 -7.81 -6.07
CA ASP A 68 25.52 -7.44 -5.35
C ASP A 68 25.66 -5.92 -5.22
N ARG A 69 25.34 -5.19 -6.27
CA ARG A 69 25.31 -3.73 -6.27
C ARG A 69 24.27 -3.16 -5.29
N MET A 70 23.07 -3.73 -5.24
CA MET A 70 22.04 -3.35 -4.25
C MET A 70 22.54 -3.59 -2.82
N HIS A 71 23.19 -4.73 -2.56
CA HIS A 71 23.74 -5.07 -1.25
C HIS A 71 24.87 -4.11 -0.83
N ILE A 72 25.75 -3.74 -1.75
CA ILE A 72 26.80 -2.72 -1.48
C ILE A 72 26.15 -1.40 -1.04
N VAL A 73 25.14 -0.94 -1.76
CA VAL A 73 24.44 0.31 -1.42
C VAL A 73 23.72 0.21 -0.07
N LEU A 74 23.05 -0.91 0.21
CA LEU A 74 22.36 -1.11 1.50
C LEU A 74 23.36 -1.12 2.66
N ASN A 75 24.51 -1.77 2.50
CA ASN A 75 25.51 -1.88 3.58
C ASN A 75 26.29 -0.60 3.83
N HIS A 76 26.59 0.18 2.80
CA HIS A 76 27.54 1.29 2.88
C HIS A 76 26.92 2.69 2.75
N SER A 77 25.69 2.83 2.28
CA SER A 77 25.05 4.14 2.18
C SER A 77 24.55 4.60 3.55
N PRO A 78 25.00 5.76 4.08
CA PRO A 78 24.55 6.27 5.37
C PRO A 78 23.02 6.48 5.48
N ARG A 79 22.35 6.64 4.34
CA ARG A 79 20.89 6.83 4.28
C ARG A 79 20.11 5.53 4.08
N ARG A 80 20.79 4.39 3.93
CA ARG A 80 20.17 3.10 3.57
C ARG A 80 20.55 1.97 4.51
N ASN A 81 21.73 2.02 5.15
CA ASN A 81 22.23 0.96 6.02
C ASN A 81 21.32 0.69 7.23
N THR A 82 20.55 1.69 7.69
CA THR A 82 19.56 1.50 8.74
C THR A 82 18.41 0.59 8.32
N LEU A 83 18.15 0.41 7.01
CA LEU A 83 17.12 -0.51 6.52
C LEU A 83 17.48 -1.97 6.86
N LEU A 84 18.75 -2.32 6.99
CA LEU A 84 19.18 -3.67 7.38
C LEU A 84 18.84 -4.03 8.84
N GLN A 85 18.57 -3.02 9.65
CA GLN A 85 18.17 -3.15 11.05
C GLN A 85 16.69 -2.84 11.26
N SER A 86 15.96 -2.63 10.18
CA SER A 86 14.54 -2.33 10.24
C SER A 86 13.74 -3.56 10.68
N PRO A 87 12.86 -3.45 11.67
CA PRO A 87 11.97 -4.54 12.05
C PRO A 87 10.84 -4.79 11.05
N ALA A 88 10.83 -4.12 9.89
CA ALA A 88 9.76 -4.21 8.90
C ALA A 88 9.61 -5.62 8.27
N LEU A 89 10.64 -6.48 8.38
CA LEU A 89 10.60 -7.88 7.94
C LEU A 89 10.31 -8.86 9.07
N GLU A 90 10.22 -8.39 10.30
CA GLU A 90 9.82 -9.20 11.44
C GLU A 90 8.31 -9.28 11.50
N ASN A 91 7.81 -10.40 12.00
CA ASN A 91 6.37 -10.49 12.27
C ASN A 91 5.98 -9.44 13.31
N PRO A 92 4.96 -8.62 13.05
CA PRO A 92 4.54 -7.62 14.03
C PRO A 92 4.08 -8.32 15.31
N ILE A 93 4.51 -7.78 16.45
CA ILE A 93 3.95 -8.18 17.76
C ILE A 93 2.56 -7.57 17.82
N LEU A 94 1.54 -8.41 17.65
CA LEU A 94 0.15 -7.97 17.74
C LEU A 94 -0.22 -7.66 19.19
N ALA A 95 -0.92 -6.56 19.41
CA ALA A 95 -1.51 -6.26 20.70
C ALA A 95 -2.58 -7.30 21.06
N SER A 96 -2.79 -7.54 22.34
CA SER A 96 -3.83 -8.46 22.80
C SER A 96 -5.22 -7.95 22.43
N ASN A 97 -5.50 -6.69 22.71
CA ASN A 97 -6.74 -6.02 22.36
C ASN A 97 -6.44 -4.87 21.41
N ASP A 98 -6.83 -4.99 20.17
CA ASP A 98 -6.63 -3.99 19.13
C ASP A 98 -7.82 -3.99 18.16
N LEU A 99 -8.76 -3.08 18.40
CA LEU A 99 -9.90 -2.85 17.52
C LEU A 99 -9.72 -1.52 16.80
N GLY A 100 -9.69 -1.56 15.49
CA GLY A 100 -9.47 -0.37 14.66
C GLY A 100 -10.56 -0.15 13.63
N ILE A 101 -10.70 1.11 13.21
CA ILE A 101 -11.51 1.48 12.05
C ILE A 101 -10.66 1.24 10.80
N LYS A 102 -11.11 0.29 9.97
CA LYS A 102 -10.45 -0.05 8.71
C LYS A 102 -10.79 0.96 7.61
N THR A 103 -12.05 1.37 7.56
CA THR A 103 -12.56 2.25 6.49
C THR A 103 -13.71 3.09 7.02
N ILE A 104 -13.74 4.34 6.62
CA ILE A 104 -14.87 5.24 6.80
C ILE A 104 -15.44 5.51 5.42
N SER A 105 -16.73 5.41 5.26
CA SER A 105 -17.43 5.79 4.03
C SER A 105 -18.78 6.38 4.35
N ALA A 106 -19.27 7.18 3.43
CA ALA A 106 -20.58 7.79 3.54
C ALA A 106 -21.26 7.77 2.18
N THR A 107 -22.51 7.37 2.15
CA THR A 107 -23.30 7.36 0.93
C THR A 107 -24.20 8.58 0.92
N HIS A 108 -24.09 9.41 -0.13
CA HIS A 108 -25.08 10.45 -0.38
C HIS A 108 -26.38 9.80 -0.86
N LEU A 109 -27.48 10.10 -0.20
CA LEU A 109 -28.79 9.78 -0.74
C LEU A 109 -29.09 10.83 -1.83
N ASN A 110 -29.44 10.35 -3.02
CA ASN A 110 -29.65 11.16 -4.24
C ASN A 110 -30.94 12.00 -4.20
N ASP A 111 -31.27 12.55 -3.05
CA ASP A 111 -32.35 13.53 -2.91
C ASP A 111 -31.72 14.93 -2.73
N CYS A 112 -32.42 15.94 -3.18
CA CYS A 112 -31.99 17.34 -3.11
C CYS A 112 -31.84 17.86 -1.67
N ASN A 113 -31.94 17.02 -0.66
CA ASN A 113 -31.96 17.37 0.75
C ASN A 113 -30.63 17.13 1.48
N GLY A 114 -29.56 16.77 0.78
CA GLY A 114 -28.22 16.69 1.38
C GLY A 114 -28.05 15.65 2.48
N PHE A 115 -28.78 14.54 2.43
CA PHE A 115 -28.63 13.47 3.40
C PHE A 115 -27.36 12.64 3.17
N LEU A 116 -26.67 12.32 4.27
CA LEU A 116 -25.49 11.48 4.29
C LEU A 116 -25.75 10.29 5.23
N LEU A 117 -25.44 9.08 4.75
CA LEU A 117 -25.44 7.86 5.54
C LEU A 117 -24.01 7.43 5.86
N PRO A 118 -23.50 7.76 7.05
CA PRO A 118 -22.15 7.37 7.45
C PRO A 118 -22.14 5.87 7.81
N LYS A 119 -21.03 5.21 7.47
CA LYS A 119 -20.72 3.86 7.92
C LYS A 119 -19.23 3.70 8.17
N VAL A 120 -18.87 2.84 9.10
CA VAL A 120 -17.51 2.43 9.35
C VAL A 120 -17.35 0.93 9.24
N ILE A 121 -16.22 0.50 8.72
CA ILE A 121 -15.80 -0.89 8.77
C ILE A 121 -14.78 -1.01 9.89
N VAL A 122 -15.08 -1.83 10.89
CA VAL A 122 -14.20 -2.13 12.01
C VAL A 122 -13.51 -3.47 11.81
N ARG A 123 -12.33 -3.62 12.38
CA ARG A 123 -11.60 -4.90 12.36
C ARG A 123 -10.90 -5.11 13.69
N ASN A 124 -10.98 -6.33 14.21
CA ASN A 124 -10.16 -6.77 15.31
C ASN A 124 -8.74 -7.14 14.77
N TYR A 125 -7.76 -6.31 15.07
CA TYR A 125 -6.35 -6.54 14.73
C TYR A 125 -5.59 -7.23 15.85
N GLY A 126 -6.22 -7.38 17.04
CA GLY A 126 -5.66 -8.02 18.21
C GLY A 126 -5.67 -9.55 18.15
N THR A 127 -5.10 -10.15 19.18
CA THR A 127 -5.06 -11.62 19.36
C THR A 127 -6.18 -12.15 20.24
N ASN A 128 -6.86 -11.28 21.00
CA ASN A 128 -7.99 -11.64 21.85
C ASN A 128 -9.32 -11.42 21.13
N VAL A 129 -10.33 -12.14 21.60
CA VAL A 129 -11.73 -11.86 21.25
C VAL A 129 -12.16 -10.55 21.91
N ILE A 130 -12.83 -9.70 21.14
CA ILE A 130 -13.43 -8.46 21.65
C ILE A 130 -14.93 -8.66 21.68
N GLU A 131 -15.55 -8.49 22.85
CA GLU A 131 -16.97 -8.77 23.04
C GLU A 131 -17.82 -7.50 22.99
N ASN A 132 -17.34 -6.43 23.62
CA ASN A 132 -18.12 -5.19 23.73
C ASN A 132 -17.25 -3.98 23.40
N PHE A 133 -17.80 -3.07 22.63
CA PHE A 133 -17.17 -1.78 22.35
C PHE A 133 -18.19 -0.72 21.97
N ILE A 134 -17.82 0.53 22.06
CA ILE A 134 -18.64 1.65 21.63
C ILE A 134 -18.00 2.35 20.43
N ILE A 135 -18.84 2.88 19.56
CA ILE A 135 -18.39 3.81 18.51
C ILE A 135 -19.15 5.11 18.66
N SER A 136 -18.40 6.19 18.78
CA SER A 136 -18.92 7.55 18.83
C SER A 136 -18.70 8.22 17.49
N PHE A 137 -19.73 8.79 16.92
CA PHE A 137 -19.70 9.56 15.67
C PHE A 137 -19.82 11.05 16.00
N PHE A 138 -18.94 11.85 15.43
CA PHE A 138 -18.92 13.30 15.58
C PHE A 138 -18.99 13.97 14.20
N LEU A 139 -19.71 15.08 14.13
CA LEU A 139 -19.71 15.99 12.99
C LEU A 139 -19.19 17.36 13.44
N ASN A 140 -18.09 17.82 12.86
CA ASN A 140 -17.40 19.07 13.26
C ASN A 140 -17.20 19.13 14.80
N ASP A 141 -16.65 18.08 15.39
CA ASP A 141 -16.41 17.90 16.82
C ASP A 141 -17.67 17.84 17.71
N THR A 142 -18.86 17.93 17.15
CA THR A 142 -20.13 17.74 17.88
C THR A 142 -20.51 16.26 17.86
N LEU A 143 -20.75 15.68 19.02
CA LEU A 143 -21.21 14.31 19.16
C LEU A 143 -22.62 14.15 18.57
N ILE A 144 -22.77 13.27 17.59
CA ILE A 144 -24.04 12.99 16.90
C ILE A 144 -24.67 11.71 17.40
N GLU A 145 -23.89 10.65 17.53
CA GLU A 145 -24.40 9.33 17.88
C GLU A 145 -23.34 8.50 18.60
N ILE A 146 -23.80 7.69 19.56
CA ILE A 146 -23.02 6.61 20.18
C ILE A 146 -23.76 5.31 19.94
N ILE A 147 -23.05 4.30 19.45
CA ILE A 147 -23.56 2.97 19.25
C ILE A 147 -22.82 2.00 20.15
N ASP A 148 -23.56 1.30 21.02
CA ASP A 148 -23.05 0.19 21.82
C ASP A 148 -23.12 -1.08 20.97
N ILE A 149 -21.98 -1.71 20.76
CA ILE A 149 -21.86 -2.94 20.01
C ILE A 149 -21.59 -4.08 20.98
N ASN A 150 -22.48 -5.05 20.97
CA ASN A 150 -22.37 -6.28 21.75
C ASN A 150 -22.25 -7.46 20.80
N GLY A 151 -21.18 -8.23 20.90
CA GLY A 151 -20.92 -9.36 20.03
C GLY A 151 -19.57 -10.00 20.31
N SER A 152 -19.24 -11.06 19.60
CA SER A 152 -17.96 -11.76 19.72
C SER A 152 -17.16 -11.60 18.45
N TYR A 153 -16.19 -10.70 18.50
CA TYR A 153 -15.30 -10.37 17.39
C TYR A 153 -13.98 -11.11 17.53
N GLN A 154 -13.88 -12.25 16.87
CA GLN A 154 -12.65 -13.05 16.82
C GLN A 154 -11.50 -12.24 16.22
N PRO A 155 -10.23 -12.63 16.46
CA PRO A 155 -9.09 -12.07 15.74
C PRO A 155 -9.34 -12.06 14.23
N LEU A 156 -9.04 -10.91 13.59
CA LEU A 156 -9.26 -10.63 12.17
C LEU A 156 -10.72 -10.45 11.74
N ALA A 157 -11.71 -10.62 12.62
CA ALA A 157 -13.10 -10.38 12.30
C ALA A 157 -13.31 -8.94 11.80
N ILE A 158 -14.19 -8.78 10.83
CA ILE A 158 -14.54 -7.51 10.21
C ILE A 158 -16.07 -7.36 10.29
N ASP A 159 -16.52 -6.15 10.64
CA ASP A 159 -17.93 -5.81 10.67
C ASP A 159 -18.17 -4.40 10.12
N THR A 160 -19.43 -4.15 9.71
CA THR A 160 -19.85 -2.86 9.18
C THR A 160 -20.90 -2.24 10.10
N ILE A 161 -20.58 -1.10 10.68
CA ILE A 161 -21.45 -0.35 11.55
C ILE A 161 -22.04 0.83 10.77
N ASN A 162 -23.38 0.88 10.70
CA ASN A 162 -24.12 1.94 10.03
C ASN A 162 -24.66 2.93 11.06
N PHE A 163 -24.52 4.21 10.78
CA PHE A 163 -25.02 5.31 11.59
C PHE A 163 -26.30 5.88 11.00
N LYS A 164 -27.02 6.66 11.80
CA LYS A 164 -28.22 7.37 11.34
C LYS A 164 -27.88 8.36 10.23
N ALA A 165 -28.83 8.58 9.35
CA ALA A 165 -28.71 9.63 8.34
C ALA A 165 -28.60 11.00 9.01
N ILE A 166 -27.69 11.83 8.50
CA ILE A 166 -27.54 13.23 8.90
C ILE A 166 -27.82 14.15 7.73
N THR A 167 -28.35 15.35 8.02
CA THR A 167 -28.53 16.43 7.04
C THR A 167 -27.29 17.33 7.04
N LEU A 168 -26.88 17.78 5.86
CA LEU A 168 -25.71 18.65 5.67
C LEU A 168 -26.09 20.08 5.30
N ASP A 169 -27.37 20.46 5.39
CA ASP A 169 -27.92 21.72 4.85
C ASP A 169 -27.24 23.01 5.29
N ASN A 170 -26.46 22.96 6.37
CA ASN A 170 -25.79 24.16 6.93
C ASN A 170 -24.27 23.97 7.12
N PHE A 171 -23.67 22.95 6.54
CA PHE A 171 -22.25 22.67 6.73
C PHE A 171 -21.45 23.00 5.47
N ILE A 172 -20.44 23.83 5.62
CA ILE A 172 -19.37 24.05 4.65
C ILE A 172 -18.23 23.12 5.06
N ASP A 173 -17.83 22.19 4.18
CA ASP A 173 -16.77 21.21 4.40
C ASP A 173 -16.96 20.38 5.72
N PRO A 174 -18.01 19.55 5.82
CA PRO A 174 -18.29 18.78 7.02
C PRO A 174 -17.18 17.74 7.29
N VAL A 175 -16.67 17.74 8.52
CA VAL A 175 -15.66 16.75 8.97
C VAL A 175 -16.33 15.68 9.80
N LEU A 176 -16.23 14.42 9.34
CA LEU A 176 -16.74 13.26 10.06
C LEU A 176 -15.60 12.60 10.85
N ASN A 177 -15.77 12.51 12.17
CA ASN A 177 -14.83 11.86 13.06
C ASN A 177 -15.49 10.67 13.77
N PHE A 178 -14.75 9.58 13.91
CA PHE A 178 -15.21 8.39 14.63
C PHE A 178 -14.18 7.98 15.66
N LYS A 179 -14.67 7.61 16.85
CA LYS A 179 -13.83 7.13 17.95
C LYS A 179 -14.34 5.77 18.41
N ILE A 180 -13.43 4.83 18.63
CA ILE A 180 -13.73 3.53 19.23
C ILE A 180 -13.26 3.55 20.69
N GLY A 181 -14.10 3.05 21.59
CA GLY A 181 -13.75 2.75 22.96
C GLY A 181 -14.05 1.29 23.29
N LEU A 182 -13.07 0.57 23.83
CA LEU A 182 -13.33 -0.75 24.39
C LEU A 182 -14.06 -0.58 25.72
N VAL A 183 -15.10 -1.39 25.94
CA VAL A 183 -15.81 -1.48 27.23
C VAL A 183 -15.14 -2.59 28.01
N ASN A 184 -14.53 -2.24 29.13
CA ASN A 184 -13.88 -3.19 30.06
C ASN A 184 -14.92 -3.89 30.94
#